data_ea44edb357f7b1a606d0aff2f9f281ab
#
_entry.id   ea44edb357f7b1a606d0aff2f9f281ab
#
_cell.length_a   1.000
_cell.length_b   1.000
_cell.length_c   1.000
_cell.angle_alpha   90.00
_cell.angle_beta   90.00
_cell.angle_gamma   90.00
#
_symmetry.space_group_name_H-M   'P 1'
#
loop_
_entity.id
_entity.type
_entity.pdbx_description
1 polymer ?
#
loop_
_entity_poly.entity_id
_entity_poly.type
_entity_poly.pdbx_seq_one_letter_code
_entity_poly.pdbx_strand_id
1 'polypeptide(L)'
;MNEEAFPAYARKGLFFKGGTTLAVNGVMFQGFEWYLKQEDELWVKIQQQAKHYADIGLTAVWLPPAYKGAGGIYDVGYGAYDLYDLGEFDQKGSIRTKYGTREDYLKAIRDLQAAGLQVYEDIVLNHKMGA
;
A
#
# COMPACT_ATOMS: atom_id res chain seq x y z
N MET A 1 -23.82 -14.41 -11.46
CA MET A 1 -22.64 -13.78 -10.83
C MET A 1 -23.03 -13.41 -9.41
N ASN A 2 -22.38 -14.02 -8.42
CA ASN A 2 -22.69 -13.77 -7.02
C ASN A 2 -22.29 -12.34 -6.65
N GLU A 3 -23.24 -11.55 -6.14
CA GLU A 3 -23.02 -10.18 -5.65
C GLU A 3 -22.11 -10.09 -4.41
N GLU A 4 -21.69 -11.23 -3.87
CA GLU A 4 -20.84 -11.33 -2.66
C GLU A 4 -19.33 -11.16 -2.91
N ALA A 5 -18.89 -11.00 -4.17
CA ALA A 5 -17.46 -10.99 -4.52
C ALA A 5 -16.75 -9.66 -4.22
N PHE A 6 -17.46 -8.58 -3.86
CA PHE A 6 -16.84 -7.30 -3.55
C PHE A 6 -17.06 -6.90 -2.09
N PRO A 7 -15.99 -6.51 -1.38
CA PRO A 7 -16.09 -6.04 -0.01
C PRO A 7 -17.05 -4.85 0.12
N ALA A 8 -17.71 -4.72 1.27
CA ALA A 8 -18.74 -3.70 1.53
C ALA A 8 -18.27 -2.24 1.30
N TYR A 9 -16.96 -1.95 1.33
CA TYR A 9 -16.43 -0.62 1.03
C TYR A 9 -16.55 -0.24 -0.46
N ALA A 10 -16.51 -1.21 -1.38
CA ALA A 10 -16.72 -0.96 -2.80
C ALA A 10 -18.16 -0.54 -3.11
N ARG A 11 -19.09 -0.74 -2.18
CA ARG A 11 -20.51 -0.38 -2.30
C ARG A 11 -20.85 1.01 -1.76
N LYS A 12 -19.90 1.72 -1.16
CA LYS A 12 -20.11 3.10 -0.65
C LYS A 12 -19.93 4.20 -1.69
N GLY A 13 -19.93 3.88 -2.99
CA GLY A 13 -20.35 4.84 -3.99
C GLY A 13 -21.82 5.13 -3.71
N LEU A 14 -22.14 6.33 -3.20
CA LEU A 14 -23.50 6.74 -2.92
C LEU A 14 -24.32 6.71 -4.22
N PHE A 15 -25.05 5.61 -4.43
CA PHE A 15 -26.09 5.57 -5.45
C PHE A 15 -27.35 6.19 -4.85
N PHE A 16 -27.67 7.41 -5.27
CA PHE A 16 -29.00 7.95 -5.06
C PHE A 16 -30.00 7.34 -6.04
N LYS A 17 -31.18 7.03 -5.58
CA LYS A 17 -32.31 6.64 -6.44
C LYS A 17 -32.53 7.75 -7.48
N GLY A 18 -32.11 7.53 -8.71
CA GLY A 18 -32.17 8.54 -9.76
C GLY A 18 -30.92 8.60 -10.67
N GLY A 19 -29.90 7.77 -10.45
CA GLY A 19 -28.78 7.58 -11.38
C GLY A 19 -27.75 8.71 -11.40
N THR A 20 -27.74 9.63 -10.41
CA THR A 20 -26.72 10.66 -10.30
C THR A 20 -25.57 10.15 -9.45
N THR A 21 -24.42 9.87 -10.07
CA THR A 21 -23.17 9.60 -9.37
C THR A 21 -22.70 10.92 -8.75
N LEU A 22 -22.73 11.03 -7.42
CA LEU A 22 -22.06 12.16 -6.77
C LEU A 22 -20.55 12.01 -6.97
N ALA A 23 -19.90 13.06 -7.41
CA ALA A 23 -18.45 13.12 -7.45
C ALA A 23 -17.92 12.90 -6.03
N VAL A 24 -17.07 11.88 -5.84
CA VAL A 24 -16.37 11.67 -4.58
C VAL A 24 -15.31 12.74 -4.45
N ASN A 25 -15.39 13.57 -3.42
CA ASN A 25 -14.31 14.49 -3.07
C ASN A 25 -13.22 13.68 -2.34
N GLY A 26 -12.33 13.08 -3.12
CA GLY A 26 -11.29 12.19 -2.61
C GLY A 26 -10.10 12.95 -2.04
N VAL A 27 -9.52 12.43 -0.97
CA VAL A 27 -8.26 12.90 -0.38
C VAL A 27 -7.29 11.74 -0.33
N MET A 28 -6.21 11.81 -1.12
CA MET A 28 -5.15 10.82 -1.12
C MET A 28 -4.00 11.29 -0.22
N PHE A 29 -3.54 10.39 0.63
CA PHE A 29 -2.37 10.59 1.50
C PHE A 29 -1.17 9.80 0.95
N GLN A 30 -0.03 10.45 0.75
CA GLN A 30 1.24 9.77 0.51
C GLN A 30 1.74 9.21 1.84
N GLY A 31 1.61 7.90 2.02
CA GLY A 31 1.90 7.21 3.27
C GLY A 31 3.38 6.96 3.55
N PHE A 32 4.28 7.64 2.87
CA PHE A 32 5.73 7.47 3.02
C PHE A 32 6.49 8.76 2.71
N GLU A 33 7.78 8.77 3.07
CA GLU A 33 8.72 9.81 2.69
C GLU A 33 10.11 9.18 2.46
N TRP A 34 11.02 9.94 1.82
CA TRP A 34 12.30 9.42 1.36
C TRP A 34 13.24 8.96 2.48
N TYR A 35 13.22 9.65 3.62
CA TYR A 35 14.18 9.46 4.70
C TYR A 35 13.69 8.51 5.80
N LEU A 36 12.57 7.82 5.60
CA LEU A 36 12.14 6.75 6.50
C LEU A 36 13.27 5.75 6.71
N LYS A 37 13.44 5.32 7.94
CA LYS A 37 14.44 4.31 8.31
C LYS A 37 13.79 2.92 8.28
N GLN A 38 14.62 1.88 8.13
CA GLN A 38 14.14 0.49 8.18
C GLN A 38 13.55 0.13 9.56
N GLU A 39 14.04 0.76 10.64
CA GLU A 39 13.52 0.59 12.00
C GLU A 39 12.13 1.19 12.20
N ASP A 40 11.70 2.03 11.27
CA ASP A 40 10.37 2.65 11.34
C ASP A 40 9.23 1.68 11.07
N GLU A 41 9.51 0.51 10.47
CA GLU A 41 8.54 -0.54 10.21
C GLU A 41 7.25 -0.01 9.58
N LEU A 42 7.38 0.63 8.43
CA LEU A 42 6.30 1.39 7.81
C LEU A 42 4.99 0.61 7.70
N TRP A 43 5.04 -0.66 7.28
CA TRP A 43 3.82 -1.46 7.13
C TRP A 43 3.08 -1.64 8.45
N VAL A 44 3.80 -1.83 9.55
CA VAL A 44 3.21 -1.93 10.91
C VAL A 44 2.62 -0.60 11.35
N LYS A 45 3.30 0.51 11.09
CA LYS A 45 2.75 1.86 11.38
C LYS A 45 1.45 2.11 10.63
N ILE A 46 1.40 1.77 9.34
CA ILE A 46 0.20 1.93 8.50
C ILE A 46 -0.96 1.09 9.05
N GLN A 47 -0.72 -0.16 9.45
CA GLN A 47 -1.74 -1.00 10.10
C GLN A 47 -2.35 -0.30 11.30
N GLN A 48 -1.51 0.23 12.18
CA GLN A 48 -1.92 0.90 13.42
C GLN A 48 -2.69 2.19 13.16
N GLN A 49 -2.41 2.89 12.07
CA GLN A 49 -3.00 4.18 11.73
C GLN A 49 -4.22 4.08 10.79
N ALA A 50 -4.53 2.91 10.25
CA ALA A 50 -5.57 2.74 9.23
C ALA A 50 -6.92 3.36 9.64
N LYS A 51 -7.38 3.08 10.86
CA LYS A 51 -8.61 3.67 11.39
C LYS A 51 -8.52 5.19 11.53
N HIS A 52 -7.42 5.69 12.05
CA HIS A 52 -7.20 7.14 12.22
C HIS A 52 -7.24 7.85 10.86
N TYR A 53 -6.62 7.30 9.84
CA TYR A 53 -6.67 7.87 8.48
C TYR A 53 -8.10 8.00 7.96
N ALA A 54 -8.92 6.98 8.16
CA ALA A 54 -10.35 7.04 7.79
C ALA A 54 -11.11 8.07 8.61
N ASP A 55 -10.88 8.14 9.93
CA ASP A 55 -11.56 9.04 10.85
C ASP A 55 -11.30 10.53 10.54
N ILE A 56 -10.11 10.87 10.05
CA ILE A 56 -9.77 12.25 9.63
C ILE A 56 -10.19 12.58 8.19
N GLY A 57 -10.85 11.66 7.50
CA GLY A 57 -11.46 11.92 6.19
C GLY A 57 -10.61 11.59 4.98
N LEU A 58 -9.49 10.85 5.14
CA LEU A 58 -8.76 10.31 3.99
C LEU A 58 -9.62 9.26 3.27
N THR A 59 -9.51 9.20 1.97
CA THR A 59 -10.21 8.23 1.11
C THR A 59 -9.27 7.25 0.44
N ALA A 60 -7.98 7.58 0.36
CA ALA A 60 -6.98 6.75 -0.26
C ALA A 60 -5.60 6.94 0.38
N VAL A 61 -4.78 5.90 0.32
CA VAL A 61 -3.37 5.93 0.72
C VAL A 61 -2.50 5.44 -0.44
N TRP A 62 -1.48 6.21 -0.75
CA TRP A 62 -0.44 5.85 -1.70
C TRP A 62 0.76 5.28 -0.93
N LEU A 63 1.10 4.02 -1.21
CA LEU A 63 2.19 3.27 -0.60
C LEU A 63 3.44 3.30 -1.49
N PRO A 64 4.65 3.24 -0.90
CA PRO A 64 5.90 3.16 -1.66
C PRO A 64 6.05 1.78 -2.31
N PRO A 65 7.02 1.62 -3.26
CA PRO A 65 7.29 0.34 -3.88
C PRO A 65 7.55 -0.76 -2.84
N ALA A 66 6.76 -1.83 -2.86
CA ALA A 66 6.79 -2.89 -1.84
C ALA A 66 7.76 -4.03 -2.16
N TYR A 67 8.25 -4.10 -3.40
CA TYR A 67 9.13 -5.19 -3.85
C TYR A 67 10.61 -4.94 -3.52
N LYS A 68 11.43 -6.00 -3.64
CA LYS A 68 12.86 -5.96 -3.33
C LYS A 68 13.61 -5.03 -4.27
N GLY A 69 14.30 -4.07 -3.69
CA GLY A 69 15.25 -3.20 -4.38
C GLY A 69 16.67 -3.73 -4.35
N ALA A 70 17.53 -3.26 -5.26
CA ALA A 70 18.93 -3.65 -5.37
C ALA A 70 19.74 -3.31 -4.11
N GLY A 71 19.37 -2.28 -3.37
CA GLY A 71 19.96 -1.90 -2.08
C GLY A 71 19.44 -2.69 -0.88
N GLY A 72 18.62 -3.74 -1.10
CA GLY A 72 18.07 -4.57 -0.03
C GLY A 72 17.25 -3.76 0.99
N ILE A 73 17.55 -3.94 2.27
CA ILE A 73 16.85 -3.27 3.38
C ILE A 73 16.99 -1.73 3.39
N TYR A 74 17.93 -1.19 2.63
CA TYR A 74 18.16 0.26 2.54
C TYR A 74 17.51 0.89 1.31
N ASP A 75 17.01 0.08 0.37
CA ASP A 75 16.42 0.58 -0.87
C ASP A 75 15.03 1.19 -0.62
N VAL A 76 14.84 2.41 -1.08
CA VAL A 76 13.54 3.09 -1.01
C VAL A 76 12.50 2.51 -1.98
N GLY A 77 12.89 1.51 -2.79
CA GLY A 77 12.05 0.78 -3.72
C GLY A 77 12.23 1.18 -5.19
N TYR A 78 12.87 2.30 -5.47
CA TYR A 78 13.09 2.77 -6.86
C TYR A 78 14.31 2.11 -7.53
N GLY A 79 15.15 1.40 -6.79
CA GLY A 79 16.16 0.50 -7.33
C GLY A 79 15.57 -0.88 -7.65
N ALA A 80 14.48 -0.96 -8.40
CA ALA A 80 13.70 -2.18 -8.63
C ALA A 80 14.57 -3.36 -9.06
N TYR A 81 14.62 -4.41 -8.26
CA TYR A 81 15.40 -5.61 -8.52
C TYR A 81 14.52 -6.83 -8.83
N ASP A 82 13.64 -7.20 -7.92
CA ASP A 82 12.71 -8.33 -8.08
C ASP A 82 11.28 -7.91 -7.73
N LEU A 83 10.45 -7.73 -8.77
CA LEU A 83 9.05 -7.32 -8.63
C LEU A 83 8.17 -8.40 -7.98
N TYR A 84 8.63 -9.64 -7.89
CA TYR A 84 7.90 -10.76 -7.29
C TYR A 84 8.28 -11.02 -5.83
N ASP A 85 9.36 -10.38 -5.34
CA ASP A 85 9.78 -10.47 -3.95
C ASP A 85 9.27 -9.26 -3.15
N LEU A 86 8.19 -9.45 -2.43
CA LEU A 86 7.59 -8.42 -1.56
C LEU A 86 8.16 -8.42 -0.13
N GLY A 87 9.35 -8.97 0.07
CA GLY A 87 9.98 -9.13 1.37
C GLY A 87 9.75 -10.50 1.98
N GLU A 88 9.84 -11.56 1.17
CA GLU A 88 9.67 -12.96 1.57
C GLU A 88 10.86 -13.85 1.21
N PHE A 89 11.74 -13.41 0.31
CA PHE A 89 12.92 -14.16 -0.11
C PHE A 89 14.22 -13.52 0.39
N ASP A 90 15.20 -14.36 0.80
CA ASP A 90 16.52 -13.87 1.19
C ASP A 90 17.31 -13.45 -0.05
N GLN A 91 17.22 -12.19 -0.38
CA GLN A 91 17.87 -11.55 -1.51
C GLN A 91 18.45 -10.20 -1.09
N LYS A 92 19.56 -9.80 -1.70
CA LYS A 92 20.22 -8.51 -1.44
C LYS A 92 20.51 -8.29 0.06
N GLY A 93 20.84 -9.37 0.79
CA GLY A 93 21.24 -9.33 2.18
C GLY A 93 20.10 -9.20 3.19
N SER A 94 18.85 -9.38 2.77
CA SER A 94 17.71 -9.38 3.70
C SER A 94 16.51 -10.15 3.14
N ILE A 95 15.68 -10.67 4.03
CA ILE A 95 14.35 -11.20 3.67
C ILE A 95 13.39 -10.03 3.50
N ARG A 96 13.26 -9.16 4.50
CA ARG A 96 12.36 -8.01 4.44
C ARG A 96 12.87 -6.93 3.48
N THR A 97 11.95 -6.10 2.99
CA THR A 97 12.28 -4.83 2.34
C THR A 97 12.55 -3.76 3.40
N LYS A 98 12.90 -2.55 2.99
CA LYS A 98 13.03 -1.38 3.88
C LYS A 98 11.79 -1.19 4.76
N TYR A 99 10.62 -1.45 4.22
CA TYR A 99 9.32 -1.13 4.83
C TYR A 99 8.71 -2.25 5.65
N GLY A 100 9.20 -3.48 5.50
CA GLY A 100 8.72 -4.64 6.24
C GLY A 100 8.70 -5.93 5.42
N THR A 101 8.03 -6.94 5.95
CA THR A 101 7.82 -8.23 5.31
C THR A 101 6.60 -8.21 4.38
N ARG A 102 6.49 -9.20 3.50
CA ARG A 102 5.29 -9.42 2.68
C ARG A 102 4.02 -9.57 3.54
N GLU A 103 4.12 -10.27 4.66
CA GLU A 103 2.97 -10.47 5.55
C GLU A 103 2.49 -9.14 6.12
N ASP A 104 3.40 -8.30 6.62
CA ASP A 104 3.08 -6.97 7.13
C ASP A 104 2.47 -6.07 6.05
N TYR A 105 3.00 -6.12 4.83
CA TYR A 105 2.47 -5.38 3.69
C TYR A 105 1.03 -5.77 3.37
N LEU A 106 0.77 -7.08 3.21
CA LEU A 106 -0.58 -7.57 2.91
C LEU A 106 -1.55 -7.27 4.06
N LYS A 107 -1.08 -7.29 5.31
CA LYS A 107 -1.90 -6.91 6.45
C LYS A 107 -2.21 -5.41 6.44
N ALA A 108 -1.24 -4.54 6.11
CA ALA A 108 -1.46 -3.11 5.97
C ALA A 108 -2.55 -2.80 4.93
N ILE A 109 -2.49 -3.46 3.77
CA ILE A 109 -3.53 -3.31 2.74
C ILE A 109 -4.91 -3.72 3.28
N ARG A 110 -5.00 -4.89 3.92
CA ARG A 110 -6.28 -5.37 4.49
C ARG A 110 -6.84 -4.43 5.53
N ASP A 111 -6.00 -3.90 6.42
CA ASP A 111 -6.44 -2.99 7.49
C ASP A 111 -6.90 -1.64 6.91
N LEU A 112 -6.20 -1.09 5.91
CA LEU A 112 -6.63 0.11 5.20
C LEU A 112 -7.98 -0.10 4.51
N GLN A 113 -8.13 -1.21 3.79
CA GLN A 113 -9.36 -1.55 3.08
C GLN A 113 -10.52 -1.79 4.04
N ALA A 114 -10.28 -2.46 5.18
CA ALA A 114 -11.28 -2.66 6.23
C ALA A 114 -11.74 -1.34 6.87
N ALA A 115 -10.85 -0.34 6.92
CA ALA A 115 -11.19 1.02 7.34
C ALA A 115 -11.92 1.85 6.27
N GLY A 116 -12.11 1.30 5.05
CA GLY A 116 -12.82 1.95 3.95
C GLY A 116 -11.93 2.80 3.03
N LEU A 117 -10.60 2.66 3.11
CA LEU A 117 -9.64 3.39 2.30
C LEU A 117 -9.28 2.61 1.03
N GLN A 118 -9.08 3.33 -0.06
CA GLN A 118 -8.45 2.80 -1.27
C GLN A 118 -6.92 2.75 -1.06
N VAL A 119 -6.28 1.75 -1.67
CA VAL A 119 -4.82 1.60 -1.60
C VAL A 119 -4.24 1.68 -3.00
N TYR A 120 -3.24 2.51 -3.16
CA TYR A 120 -2.48 2.67 -4.38
C TYR A 120 -1.02 2.30 -4.13
N GLU A 121 -0.50 1.43 -4.96
CA GLU A 121 0.90 1.00 -4.93
C GLU A 121 1.72 1.77 -5.95
N ASP A 122 2.89 2.24 -5.54
CA ASP A 122 3.88 2.80 -6.45
C ASP A 122 4.63 1.66 -7.14
N ILE A 123 4.41 1.47 -8.44
CA ILE A 123 5.03 0.40 -9.21
C ILE A 123 6.00 0.97 -10.23
N VAL A 124 7.28 0.64 -10.09
CA VAL A 124 8.32 1.01 -11.04
C VAL A 124 8.40 -0.03 -12.16
N LEU A 125 7.75 0.26 -13.29
CA LEU A 125 7.79 -0.59 -14.50
C LEU A 125 8.76 -0.08 -15.57
N ASN A 126 9.36 1.09 -15.36
CA ASN A 126 10.22 1.77 -16.33
C ASN A 126 11.60 1.12 -16.44
N HIS A 127 12.15 0.60 -15.35
CA HIS A 127 13.51 0.05 -15.29
C HIS A 127 13.63 -1.07 -14.26
N LYS A 128 14.70 -1.85 -14.38
CA LYS A 128 15.20 -2.78 -13.36
C LYS A 128 16.69 -2.56 -13.17
N MET A 129 17.15 -2.70 -11.93
CA MET A 129 18.57 -2.74 -11.64
C MET A 129 19.14 -4.10 -12.00
N GLY A 130 20.33 -4.12 -12.58
CA GLY A 130 21.06 -5.35 -12.84
C GLY A 130 21.47 -6.10 -11.57
N ALA A 131 21.78 -7.38 -11.71
CA ALA A 131 22.30 -8.20 -10.64
C ALA A 131 23.76 -7.84 -10.32
#